data_59475fd55c245a8a21b7f309895c7a10
#
_entry.id   59475fd55c245a8a21b7f309895c7a10
#
_cell.length_a   1.000
_cell.length_b   1.000
_cell.length_c   1.000
_cell.angle_alpha   90.00
_cell.angle_beta   90.00
_cell.angle_gamma   90.00
#
_symmetry.space_group_name_H-M   'P 1'
#
loop_
_entity.id
_entity.type
_entity.pdbx_description
1 polymer ?
#
loop_
_entity_poly.entity_id
_entity_poly.type
_entity_poly.pdbx_seq_one_letter_code
_entity_poly.pdbx_strand_id
1 'polypeptide(L)'
;MTENILIIDFGSQVTQLIARRVREAGVYSEIVPFNAAVEAFEKLNPKAVILSGGPASVTHSDTPRAPEAVFEAGIPILGICYGQQTMVAQLGGKVETHDHQEFGRADIEIVASSPLFEGVEEFSKAATTDASDTTEQTPQTPSEQITKTLRVWMSHGDRVTALPEGFDIIAKSEGAPYAAISDETRKFYAVQFHPEVMHTVGGAKIIQNFIHKIAGCKGDWTMAAFRESEIAKIRAQVGDKRVICGLSGGVDSSVAAVLLHEAIGDQLNCIFVDHGLLRMDEATQVVKLFKDHYNIPLVHVDAKDKFLGELAGVSDPEKKRKIIGKLFIDVFEEEANKLGGADFLAQGTLYPDVIESVSFTGGPSVTIKSHHNVGGLPERMNMQLVEPLRELFKDEVRDLGRELGLPDAFIGRHPFPGPGLAIRIPGDITQEKADILRKADFVYLDEIKKAGLYDEIWQAFAVLLPVRSVGVMGDARTYDYVLALRAVTSTDGMTADYYPFEHDFLGRVSTRIINEVRGVNRVVYDITSKPPGTIEWE
;
A
#
# COMPACT_ATOMS: atom_id res chain seq x y z
N MET A 1 14.27 -12.63 -19.57
CA MET A 1 13.76 -11.33 -19.08
C MET A 1 12.32 -11.55 -18.69
N THR A 2 11.92 -11.12 -17.51
CA THR A 2 10.54 -11.20 -17.03
C THR A 2 9.65 -10.32 -17.90
N GLU A 3 8.50 -10.82 -18.29
CA GLU A 3 7.52 -10.02 -19.04
C GLU A 3 7.08 -8.84 -18.16
N ASN A 4 6.99 -7.65 -18.76
CA ASN A 4 6.68 -6.44 -18.01
C ASN A 4 5.72 -5.50 -18.74
N ILE A 5 5.02 -4.69 -17.96
CA ILE A 5 4.13 -3.64 -18.43
C ILE A 5 4.63 -2.30 -17.87
N LEU A 6 4.81 -1.34 -18.75
CA LEU A 6 5.14 0.02 -18.39
C LEU A 6 3.85 0.81 -18.12
N ILE A 7 3.79 1.48 -16.97
CA ILE A 7 2.68 2.37 -16.60
C ILE A 7 3.19 3.80 -16.65
N ILE A 8 2.65 4.59 -17.57
CA ILE A 8 2.99 6.01 -17.69
C ILE A 8 2.05 6.81 -16.79
N ASP A 9 2.62 7.47 -15.80
CA ASP A 9 1.88 8.23 -14.79
C ASP A 9 1.69 9.68 -15.20
N PHE A 10 0.42 10.11 -15.26
CA PHE A 10 0.02 11.49 -15.49
C PHE A 10 -0.41 12.22 -14.20
N GLY A 11 -0.07 11.68 -13.04
CA GLY A 11 -0.32 12.28 -11.73
C GLY A 11 -1.61 11.83 -11.04
N SER A 12 -2.13 10.67 -11.40
CA SER A 12 -3.28 10.11 -10.71
C SER A 12 -2.90 9.63 -9.31
N GLN A 13 -3.75 9.89 -8.34
CA GLN A 13 -3.60 9.36 -6.98
C GLN A 13 -3.75 7.82 -6.90
N VAL A 14 -4.33 7.21 -7.93
CA VAL A 14 -4.63 5.77 -7.98
C VAL A 14 -3.73 4.99 -8.95
N THR A 15 -2.67 5.61 -9.52
CA THR A 15 -1.75 4.92 -10.44
C THR A 15 -1.12 3.67 -9.80
N GLN A 16 -0.82 3.72 -8.49
CA GLN A 16 -0.29 2.55 -7.77
C GLN A 16 -1.26 1.36 -7.78
N LEU A 17 -2.58 1.60 -7.81
CA LEU A 17 -3.57 0.52 -7.91
C LEU A 17 -3.51 -0.16 -9.28
N ILE A 18 -3.23 0.58 -10.36
CA ILE A 18 -3.03 -0.03 -11.69
C ILE A 18 -1.86 -1.02 -11.64
N ALA A 19 -0.71 -0.58 -11.11
CA ALA A 19 0.47 -1.42 -10.98
C ALA A 19 0.20 -2.66 -10.12
N ARG A 20 -0.51 -2.49 -9.02
CA ARG A 20 -0.90 -3.59 -8.15
C ARG A 20 -1.79 -4.61 -8.88
N ARG A 21 -2.80 -4.16 -9.66
CA ARG A 21 -3.63 -5.07 -10.47
C ARG A 21 -2.84 -5.85 -11.52
N VAL A 22 -1.82 -5.21 -12.12
CA VAL A 22 -0.90 -5.89 -13.04
C VAL A 22 -0.09 -6.97 -12.31
N ARG A 23 0.42 -6.67 -11.12
CA ARG A 23 1.17 -7.63 -10.28
C ARG A 23 0.30 -8.78 -9.80
N GLU A 24 -0.93 -8.52 -9.38
CA GLU A 24 -1.93 -9.53 -9.02
C GLU A 24 -2.25 -10.48 -10.20
N ALA A 25 -2.09 -10.02 -11.44
CA ALA A 25 -2.16 -10.85 -12.64
C ALA A 25 -0.85 -11.61 -12.96
N GLY A 26 0.13 -11.58 -12.07
CA GLY A 26 1.40 -12.29 -12.21
C GLY A 26 2.37 -11.68 -13.23
N VAL A 27 2.26 -10.38 -13.52
CA VAL A 27 3.15 -9.69 -14.46
C VAL A 27 3.84 -8.51 -13.77
N TYR A 28 5.14 -8.35 -14.02
CA TYR A 28 5.88 -7.21 -13.50
C TYR A 28 5.37 -5.89 -14.08
N SER A 29 5.28 -4.85 -13.26
CA SER A 29 4.90 -3.50 -13.69
C SER A 29 5.85 -2.46 -13.13
N GLU A 30 6.15 -1.44 -13.92
CA GLU A 30 6.93 -0.28 -13.48
C GLU A 30 6.14 1.00 -13.77
N ILE A 31 6.05 1.87 -12.76
CA ILE A 31 5.42 3.19 -12.89
C ILE A 31 6.52 4.20 -13.14
N VAL A 32 6.34 5.01 -14.17
CA VAL A 32 7.24 6.12 -14.47
C VAL A 32 6.44 7.38 -14.80
N PRO A 33 6.89 8.56 -14.38
CA PRO A 33 6.24 9.80 -14.77
C PRO A 33 6.39 10.02 -16.29
N PHE A 34 5.43 10.68 -16.90
CA PHE A 34 5.35 10.88 -18.36
C PHE A 34 6.62 11.49 -18.97
N ASN A 35 7.34 12.32 -18.22
CA ASN A 35 8.58 12.98 -18.66
C ASN A 35 9.81 12.03 -18.65
N ALA A 36 9.77 10.91 -17.95
CA ALA A 36 10.81 9.89 -17.95
C ALA A 36 10.42 8.64 -18.80
N ALA A 37 9.25 8.67 -19.44
CA ALA A 37 8.67 7.49 -20.09
C ALA A 37 9.48 7.01 -21.30
N VAL A 38 10.16 7.90 -22.05
CA VAL A 38 10.97 7.50 -23.23
C VAL A 38 12.15 6.64 -22.79
N GLU A 39 12.94 7.10 -21.83
CA GLU A 39 14.11 6.38 -21.34
C GLU A 39 13.70 5.03 -20.72
N ALA A 40 12.64 5.04 -19.92
CA ALA A 40 12.13 3.82 -19.31
C ALA A 40 11.60 2.83 -20.36
N PHE A 41 10.92 3.30 -21.39
CA PHE A 41 10.40 2.49 -22.48
C PHE A 41 11.52 1.75 -23.24
N GLU A 42 12.58 2.47 -23.59
CA GLU A 42 13.76 1.89 -24.27
C GLU A 42 14.48 0.87 -23.38
N LYS A 43 14.64 1.18 -22.10
CA LYS A 43 15.33 0.31 -21.13
C LYS A 43 14.56 -0.96 -20.81
N LEU A 44 13.25 -0.86 -20.61
CA LEU A 44 12.40 -1.97 -20.17
C LEU A 44 11.96 -2.86 -21.33
N ASN A 45 11.85 -2.31 -22.54
CA ASN A 45 11.27 -3.00 -23.69
C ASN A 45 9.96 -3.73 -23.34
N PRO A 46 8.90 -2.99 -22.92
CA PRO A 46 7.71 -3.58 -22.33
C PRO A 46 6.86 -4.34 -23.34
N LYS A 47 6.11 -5.33 -22.86
CA LYS A 47 5.13 -6.08 -23.67
C LYS A 47 3.89 -5.25 -24.00
N ALA A 48 3.54 -4.32 -23.13
CA ALA A 48 2.43 -3.39 -23.30
C ALA A 48 2.62 -2.13 -22.44
N VAL A 49 1.84 -1.10 -22.74
CA VAL A 49 1.84 0.16 -21.97
C VAL A 49 0.44 0.42 -21.42
N ILE A 50 0.37 0.90 -20.18
CA ILE A 50 -0.86 1.46 -19.60
C ILE A 50 -0.65 2.97 -19.38
N LEU A 51 -1.55 3.77 -19.93
CA LEU A 51 -1.61 5.21 -19.71
C LEU A 51 -2.57 5.49 -18.55
N SER A 52 -2.07 6.02 -17.45
CA SER A 52 -2.85 6.20 -16.22
C SER A 52 -3.88 7.33 -16.33
N GLY A 53 -4.69 7.51 -15.30
CA GLY A 53 -5.46 8.72 -15.05
C GLY A 53 -4.57 9.93 -14.73
N GLY A 54 -5.17 11.10 -14.60
CA GLY A 54 -4.47 12.32 -14.22
C GLY A 54 -5.42 13.47 -13.90
N PRO A 55 -4.98 14.47 -13.12
CA PRO A 55 -5.81 15.61 -12.73
C PRO A 55 -5.89 16.71 -13.79
N ALA A 56 -5.06 16.64 -14.83
CA ALA A 56 -4.98 17.66 -15.87
C ALA A 56 -6.11 17.52 -16.90
N SER A 57 -6.35 18.55 -17.70
CA SER A 57 -7.23 18.51 -18.86
C SER A 57 -6.41 18.51 -20.15
N VAL A 58 -6.68 17.59 -21.06
CA VAL A 58 -5.99 17.50 -22.36
C VAL A 58 -6.36 18.68 -23.30
N THR A 59 -7.36 19.47 -22.97
CA THR A 59 -7.77 20.63 -23.76
C THR A 59 -6.83 21.82 -23.62
N HIS A 60 -5.93 21.81 -22.62
CA HIS A 60 -4.92 22.83 -22.39
C HIS A 60 -3.59 22.45 -23.06
N SER A 61 -2.83 23.48 -23.51
CA SER A 61 -1.59 23.29 -24.30
C SER A 61 -0.43 22.66 -23.52
N ASP A 62 -0.31 22.98 -22.22
CA ASP A 62 0.86 22.59 -21.39
C ASP A 62 0.57 21.42 -20.46
N THR A 63 -0.23 20.46 -20.93
CA THR A 63 -0.63 19.29 -20.14
C THR A 63 0.20 18.05 -20.49
N PRO A 64 0.37 17.12 -19.55
CA PRO A 64 1.12 15.88 -19.75
C PRO A 64 0.63 15.11 -21.00
N ARG A 65 1.57 14.59 -21.79
CA ARG A 65 1.30 13.80 -22.99
C ARG A 65 2.09 12.50 -22.94
N ALA A 66 1.54 11.46 -23.55
CA ALA A 66 2.30 10.24 -23.80
C ALA A 66 3.35 10.50 -24.89
N PRO A 67 4.56 9.92 -24.79
CA PRO A 67 5.55 10.00 -25.87
C PRO A 67 5.00 9.38 -27.18
N GLU A 68 5.23 10.04 -28.32
CA GLU A 68 4.79 9.56 -29.62
C GLU A 68 5.35 8.17 -29.93
N ALA A 69 6.60 7.91 -29.56
CA ALA A 69 7.26 6.62 -29.73
C ALA A 69 6.46 5.43 -29.12
N VAL A 70 5.66 5.66 -28.10
CA VAL A 70 4.81 4.63 -27.49
C VAL A 70 3.70 4.19 -28.45
N PHE A 71 3.09 5.14 -29.17
CA PHE A 71 2.05 4.83 -30.15
C PHE A 71 2.59 4.19 -31.44
N GLU A 72 3.88 4.43 -31.75
CA GLU A 72 4.55 3.90 -32.93
C GLU A 72 5.20 2.51 -32.69
N ALA A 73 5.29 2.09 -31.44
CA ALA A 73 6.03 0.88 -31.04
C ALA A 73 5.37 -0.44 -31.49
N GLY A 74 4.12 -0.42 -31.95
CA GLY A 74 3.41 -1.64 -32.39
C GLY A 74 3.07 -2.61 -31.26
N ILE A 75 3.01 -2.14 -30.01
CA ILE A 75 2.63 -2.93 -28.84
C ILE A 75 1.26 -2.51 -28.31
N PRO A 76 0.56 -3.37 -27.56
CA PRO A 76 -0.74 -3.05 -26.98
C PRO A 76 -0.68 -1.87 -26.00
N ILE A 77 -1.71 -1.01 -26.04
CA ILE A 77 -1.84 0.15 -25.14
C ILE A 77 -3.24 0.15 -24.53
N LEU A 78 -3.31 0.39 -23.21
CA LEU A 78 -4.56 0.66 -22.47
C LEU A 78 -4.54 2.07 -21.91
N GLY A 79 -5.46 2.94 -22.33
CA GLY A 79 -5.67 4.26 -21.74
C GLY A 79 -6.77 4.24 -20.68
N ILE A 80 -6.51 4.78 -19.48
CA ILE A 80 -7.47 4.86 -18.37
C ILE A 80 -7.75 6.33 -18.07
N CYS A 81 -9.02 6.76 -18.15
CA CYS A 81 -9.47 8.12 -17.83
C CYS A 81 -8.68 9.19 -18.61
N TYR A 82 -7.77 9.93 -17.99
CA TYR A 82 -6.88 10.87 -18.69
C TYR A 82 -6.05 10.18 -19.78
N GLY A 83 -5.63 8.92 -19.54
CA GLY A 83 -4.92 8.11 -20.54
C GLY A 83 -5.74 7.85 -21.80
N GLN A 84 -7.06 7.67 -21.69
CA GLN A 84 -7.96 7.64 -22.86
C GLN A 84 -7.97 8.98 -23.57
N GLN A 85 -8.14 10.06 -22.83
CA GLN A 85 -8.27 11.40 -23.38
C GLN A 85 -6.99 11.83 -24.12
N THR A 86 -5.81 11.58 -23.53
CA THR A 86 -4.52 11.91 -24.16
C THR A 86 -4.27 11.05 -25.41
N MET A 87 -4.62 9.75 -25.37
CA MET A 87 -4.54 8.86 -26.54
C MET A 87 -5.42 9.38 -27.69
N VAL A 88 -6.68 9.68 -27.40
CA VAL A 88 -7.63 10.21 -28.39
C VAL A 88 -7.15 11.53 -28.97
N ALA A 89 -6.73 12.48 -28.14
CA ALA A 89 -6.27 13.80 -28.60
C ALA A 89 -5.00 13.71 -29.48
N GLN A 90 -4.04 12.84 -29.12
CA GLN A 90 -2.79 12.68 -29.87
C GLN A 90 -2.97 11.91 -31.18
N LEU A 91 -3.98 11.03 -31.27
CA LEU A 91 -4.27 10.27 -32.48
C LEU A 91 -5.27 10.96 -33.42
N GLY A 92 -5.65 12.22 -33.15
CA GLY A 92 -6.47 13.05 -34.04
C GLY A 92 -7.97 13.04 -33.74
N GLY A 93 -8.42 12.47 -32.63
CA GLY A 93 -9.78 12.61 -32.12
C GLY A 93 -10.01 13.93 -31.40
N LYS A 94 -11.16 14.06 -30.72
CA LYS A 94 -11.52 15.28 -29.99
C LYS A 94 -11.92 14.99 -28.56
N VAL A 95 -11.46 15.83 -27.64
CA VAL A 95 -11.82 15.85 -26.22
C VAL A 95 -12.28 17.25 -25.86
N GLU A 96 -13.38 17.35 -25.15
CA GLU A 96 -13.97 18.61 -24.75
C GLU A 96 -14.32 18.61 -23.27
N THR A 97 -14.16 19.76 -22.62
CA THR A 97 -14.67 20.01 -21.27
C THR A 97 -16.18 20.15 -21.32
N HIS A 98 -16.89 19.48 -20.43
CA HIS A 98 -18.35 19.49 -20.39
C HIS A 98 -18.85 20.05 -19.06
N ASP A 99 -20.02 20.72 -19.09
CA ASP A 99 -20.65 21.32 -17.91
C ASP A 99 -21.13 20.26 -16.88
N HIS A 100 -21.44 19.06 -17.35
CA HIS A 100 -21.75 17.92 -16.48
C HIS A 100 -20.50 17.05 -16.28
N GLN A 101 -19.98 17.10 -15.06
CA GLN A 101 -18.90 16.22 -14.59
C GLN A 101 -19.50 14.91 -14.10
N GLU A 102 -18.78 13.81 -14.26
CA GLU A 102 -19.24 12.48 -13.83
C GLU A 102 -18.28 11.93 -12.76
N PHE A 103 -18.74 11.92 -11.50
CA PHE A 103 -18.00 11.42 -10.36
C PHE A 103 -18.80 10.36 -9.61
N GLY A 104 -18.17 9.22 -9.32
CA GLY A 104 -18.77 8.15 -8.56
C GLY A 104 -19.24 6.99 -9.41
N ARG A 105 -20.28 6.30 -8.94
CA ARG A 105 -20.82 5.10 -9.59
C ARG A 105 -21.64 5.46 -10.83
N ALA A 106 -21.35 4.81 -11.95
CA ALA A 106 -22.09 4.89 -13.19
C ALA A 106 -22.32 3.48 -13.77
N ASP A 107 -23.40 3.31 -14.52
CA ASP A 107 -23.66 2.08 -15.28
C ASP A 107 -23.34 2.36 -16.75
N ILE A 108 -22.41 1.57 -17.34
CA ILE A 108 -22.11 1.64 -18.77
C ILE A 108 -22.79 0.50 -19.53
N GLU A 109 -23.20 0.75 -20.76
CA GLU A 109 -23.75 -0.22 -21.68
C GLU A 109 -22.66 -0.75 -22.58
N ILE A 110 -22.45 -2.08 -22.60
CA ILE A 110 -21.52 -2.75 -23.53
C ILE A 110 -22.25 -2.87 -24.86
N VAL A 111 -21.73 -2.20 -25.90
CA VAL A 111 -22.37 -2.11 -27.22
C VAL A 111 -21.73 -2.99 -28.27
N ALA A 112 -20.50 -3.45 -28.05
CA ALA A 112 -19.80 -4.36 -28.94
C ALA A 112 -19.01 -5.40 -28.15
N SER A 113 -18.82 -6.58 -28.77
CA SER A 113 -17.96 -7.63 -28.21
C SER A 113 -16.50 -7.19 -28.31
N SER A 114 -15.76 -7.32 -27.21
CA SER A 114 -14.33 -7.01 -27.16
C SER A 114 -13.62 -7.99 -26.23
N PRO A 115 -12.38 -8.40 -26.55
CA PRO A 115 -11.53 -9.19 -25.64
C PRO A 115 -11.37 -8.54 -24.26
N LEU A 116 -11.45 -7.19 -24.18
CA LEU A 116 -11.31 -6.45 -22.95
C LEU A 116 -12.40 -6.79 -21.92
N PHE A 117 -13.64 -7.04 -22.36
CA PHE A 117 -14.79 -7.34 -21.49
C PHE A 117 -15.13 -8.83 -21.39
N GLU A 118 -14.34 -9.72 -21.97
CA GLU A 118 -14.63 -11.15 -21.97
C GLU A 118 -14.60 -11.75 -20.55
N GLY A 119 -15.73 -12.36 -20.13
CA GLY A 119 -15.88 -12.97 -18.81
C GLY A 119 -15.93 -11.97 -17.65
N VAL A 120 -16.23 -10.71 -17.93
CA VAL A 120 -16.57 -9.70 -16.91
C VAL A 120 -18.02 -9.93 -16.52
N GLU A 121 -18.32 -9.89 -15.20
CA GLU A 121 -19.70 -10.02 -14.70
C GLU A 121 -20.55 -8.85 -15.17
N GLU A 122 -21.64 -9.16 -15.84
CA GLU A 122 -22.57 -8.21 -16.42
C GLU A 122 -23.90 -8.22 -15.61
N PHE A 123 -24.48 -7.05 -15.40
CA PHE A 123 -25.81 -6.95 -14.82
C PHE A 123 -26.84 -6.79 -15.95
N SER A 124 -27.81 -7.70 -16.03
CA SER A 124 -28.94 -7.55 -16.93
C SER A 124 -29.93 -6.53 -16.35
N LYS A 125 -30.05 -5.35 -16.97
CA LYS A 125 -31.16 -4.42 -16.70
C LYS A 125 -32.31 -4.76 -17.64
N ALA A 126 -33.49 -5.10 -17.09
CA ALA A 126 -34.72 -5.10 -17.88
C ALA A 126 -35.01 -3.65 -18.29
N ALA A 127 -35.23 -3.41 -19.59
CA ALA A 127 -35.60 -2.10 -20.08
C ALA A 127 -36.94 -1.70 -19.41
N THR A 128 -36.91 -0.68 -18.52
CA THR A 128 -38.11 -0.01 -18.03
C THR A 128 -38.62 0.84 -19.17
N THR A 129 -39.65 0.35 -19.89
CA THR A 129 -40.46 1.18 -20.74
C THR A 129 -41.28 2.09 -19.81
N ASP A 130 -41.07 3.40 -19.89
CA ASP A 130 -41.97 4.39 -19.33
C ASP A 130 -43.35 4.21 -19.97
N ALA A 131 -44.28 3.64 -19.20
CA ALA A 131 -45.66 3.51 -19.58
C ALA A 131 -46.43 4.82 -19.26
N SER A 132 -46.40 5.75 -20.20
CA SER A 132 -47.39 6.83 -20.26
C SER A 132 -47.69 7.13 -21.73
N ASP A 133 -48.47 6.25 -22.37
CA ASP A 133 -49.47 6.63 -23.34
C ASP A 133 -50.47 5.48 -23.57
N THR A 134 -51.72 5.69 -23.18
CA THR A 134 -52.84 4.78 -23.37
C THR A 134 -53.40 5.00 -24.77
N THR A 135 -53.09 4.12 -25.74
CA THR A 135 -53.97 3.81 -26.87
C THR A 135 -53.80 2.38 -27.29
N GLU A 136 -54.92 1.67 -27.32
CA GLU A 136 -55.09 0.27 -27.74
C GLU A 136 -54.44 -0.03 -29.09
N GLN A 137 -53.53 -1.03 -29.13
CA GLN A 137 -53.40 -1.91 -30.31
C GLN A 137 -52.53 -3.14 -29.98
N THR A 138 -53.11 -4.32 -30.20
CA THR A 138 -52.55 -5.67 -30.42
C THR A 138 -51.18 -6.08 -29.82
N PRO A 139 -51.08 -7.22 -29.11
CA PRO A 139 -49.86 -7.70 -28.49
C PRO A 139 -48.89 -8.24 -29.51
N GLN A 140 -47.94 -7.43 -29.94
CA GLN A 140 -46.67 -7.92 -30.44
C GLN A 140 -45.74 -8.08 -29.22
N THR A 141 -45.29 -9.28 -28.98
CA THR A 141 -44.26 -9.62 -27.95
C THR A 141 -43.03 -8.73 -28.20
N PRO A 142 -42.69 -7.81 -27.30
CA PRO A 142 -41.41 -7.11 -27.41
C PRO A 142 -40.31 -8.16 -27.18
N SER A 143 -39.40 -8.32 -28.11
CA SER A 143 -38.12 -8.96 -27.84
C SER A 143 -37.43 -8.09 -26.78
N GLU A 144 -37.39 -8.55 -25.53
CA GLU A 144 -36.58 -7.92 -24.47
C GLU A 144 -35.15 -7.88 -25.00
N GLN A 145 -34.69 -6.73 -25.47
CA GLN A 145 -33.29 -6.48 -25.69
C GLN A 145 -32.63 -6.44 -24.31
N ILE A 146 -32.03 -7.55 -23.92
CA ILE A 146 -31.21 -7.64 -22.71
C ILE A 146 -29.97 -6.78 -22.97
N THR A 147 -29.96 -5.58 -22.41
CA THR A 147 -28.80 -4.70 -22.48
C THR A 147 -27.80 -5.15 -21.43
N LYS A 148 -26.60 -5.48 -21.87
CA LYS A 148 -25.49 -5.85 -20.99
C LYS A 148 -24.89 -4.59 -20.36
N THR A 149 -25.02 -4.44 -19.04
CA THR A 149 -24.50 -3.28 -18.32
C THR A 149 -23.43 -3.67 -17.33
N LEU A 150 -22.45 -2.80 -17.14
CA LEU A 150 -21.38 -2.95 -16.17
C LEU A 150 -21.37 -1.73 -15.24
N ARG A 151 -21.29 -1.96 -13.94
CA ARG A 151 -21.13 -0.90 -12.94
C ARG A 151 -19.68 -0.52 -12.76
N VAL A 152 -19.37 0.76 -12.99
CA VAL A 152 -18.02 1.30 -12.99
C VAL A 152 -17.91 2.54 -12.08
N TRP A 153 -16.67 2.97 -11.84
CA TRP A 153 -16.35 4.20 -11.14
C TRP A 153 -15.83 5.25 -12.12
N MET A 154 -16.56 6.35 -12.25
CA MET A 154 -16.20 7.50 -13.06
C MET A 154 -15.55 8.60 -12.21
N SER A 155 -14.61 9.34 -12.81
CA SER A 155 -13.96 10.49 -12.17
C SER A 155 -13.41 11.43 -13.24
N HIS A 156 -14.28 12.15 -13.97
CA HIS A 156 -13.83 13.01 -15.07
C HIS A 156 -14.72 14.25 -15.26
N GLY A 157 -14.08 15.34 -15.74
CA GLY A 157 -14.76 16.55 -16.21
C GLY A 157 -14.69 16.72 -17.73
N ASP A 158 -13.64 16.16 -18.35
CA ASP A 158 -13.48 16.12 -19.81
C ASP A 158 -13.98 14.79 -20.36
N ARG A 159 -14.48 14.79 -21.58
CA ARG A 159 -14.94 13.60 -22.28
C ARG A 159 -14.53 13.60 -23.75
N VAL A 160 -14.37 12.41 -24.30
CA VAL A 160 -14.20 12.22 -25.74
C VAL A 160 -15.49 12.60 -26.46
N THR A 161 -15.39 13.38 -27.54
CA THR A 161 -16.51 13.82 -28.38
C THR A 161 -16.38 13.37 -29.84
N ALA A 162 -15.17 12.99 -30.29
CA ALA A 162 -14.95 12.35 -31.57
C ALA A 162 -13.78 11.36 -31.50
N LEU A 163 -13.96 10.19 -32.12
CA LEU A 163 -12.92 9.15 -32.16
C LEU A 163 -11.85 9.46 -33.20
N PRO A 164 -10.61 9.02 -32.97
CA PRO A 164 -9.60 8.94 -34.01
C PRO A 164 -9.97 7.87 -35.06
N GLU A 165 -9.34 7.94 -36.23
CA GLU A 165 -9.49 6.92 -37.27
C GLU A 165 -9.06 5.53 -36.77
N GLY A 166 -9.87 4.51 -37.06
CA GLY A 166 -9.62 3.11 -36.72
C GLY A 166 -10.20 2.69 -35.35
N PHE A 167 -10.75 3.62 -34.55
CA PHE A 167 -11.38 3.25 -33.28
C PHE A 167 -12.88 2.99 -33.41
N ASP A 168 -13.34 1.96 -32.70
CA ASP A 168 -14.73 1.58 -32.53
C ASP A 168 -15.17 1.79 -31.07
N ILE A 169 -16.49 2.03 -30.87
CA ILE A 169 -17.10 2.12 -29.55
C ILE A 169 -17.39 0.71 -29.05
N ILE A 170 -16.89 0.37 -27.86
CA ILE A 170 -17.18 -0.92 -27.22
C ILE A 170 -18.08 -0.78 -25.98
N ALA A 171 -18.11 0.40 -25.34
CA ALA A 171 -19.10 0.72 -24.30
C ALA A 171 -19.42 2.22 -24.25
N LYS A 172 -20.64 2.55 -23.78
CA LYS A 172 -21.12 3.94 -23.63
C LYS A 172 -21.87 4.12 -22.33
N SER A 173 -21.97 5.38 -21.85
CA SER A 173 -22.90 5.81 -20.80
C SER A 173 -23.58 7.12 -21.23
N GLU A 174 -24.53 7.60 -20.44
CA GLU A 174 -25.19 8.88 -20.69
C GLU A 174 -24.19 10.06 -20.61
N GLY A 175 -23.29 10.04 -19.62
CA GLY A 175 -22.26 11.08 -19.43
C GLY A 175 -21.02 10.88 -20.30
N ALA A 176 -20.71 9.65 -20.70
CA ALA A 176 -19.57 9.30 -21.53
C ALA A 176 -19.99 8.45 -22.74
N PRO A 177 -20.34 9.09 -23.90
CA PRO A 177 -20.72 8.35 -25.11
C PRO A 177 -19.65 7.37 -25.63
N TYR A 178 -18.40 7.60 -25.25
CA TYR A 178 -17.23 6.80 -25.57
C TYR A 178 -16.61 6.24 -24.28
N ALA A 179 -17.42 5.62 -23.42
CA ALA A 179 -17.01 5.10 -22.12
C ALA A 179 -15.91 4.04 -22.24
N ALA A 180 -15.90 3.27 -23.35
CA ALA A 180 -14.78 2.43 -23.74
C ALA A 180 -14.69 2.34 -25.26
N ILE A 181 -13.48 2.33 -25.79
CA ILE A 181 -13.15 2.31 -27.22
C ILE A 181 -12.01 1.34 -27.48
N SER A 182 -11.94 0.81 -28.70
CA SER A 182 -10.82 -0.03 -29.14
C SER A 182 -10.45 0.17 -30.60
N ASP A 183 -9.16 0.02 -30.90
CA ASP A 183 -8.65 -0.28 -32.22
C ASP A 183 -8.00 -1.67 -32.17
N GLU A 184 -8.73 -2.65 -32.64
CA GLU A 184 -8.30 -4.05 -32.60
C GLU A 184 -7.05 -4.31 -33.47
N THR A 185 -6.85 -3.51 -34.55
CA THR A 185 -5.71 -3.64 -35.46
C THR A 185 -4.41 -3.25 -34.79
N ARG A 186 -4.40 -2.11 -34.11
CA ARG A 186 -3.24 -1.61 -33.35
C ARG A 186 -3.16 -2.18 -31.95
N LYS A 187 -4.23 -2.84 -31.47
CA LYS A 187 -4.42 -3.30 -30.10
C LYS A 187 -4.41 -2.14 -29.10
N PHE A 188 -5.04 -1.04 -29.46
CA PHE A 188 -5.22 0.12 -28.59
C PHE A 188 -6.62 0.07 -27.99
N TYR A 189 -6.66 0.11 -26.67
CA TYR A 189 -7.90 0.10 -25.88
C TYR A 189 -7.90 1.29 -24.94
N ALA A 190 -9.07 1.83 -24.70
CA ALA A 190 -9.16 2.90 -23.72
C ALA A 190 -10.53 2.92 -23.03
N VAL A 191 -10.53 3.26 -21.76
CA VAL A 191 -11.71 3.36 -20.90
C VAL A 191 -11.74 4.70 -20.16
N GLN A 192 -12.92 5.33 -20.06
CA GLN A 192 -13.09 6.59 -19.34
C GLN A 192 -13.18 6.37 -17.82
N PHE A 193 -13.62 5.21 -17.40
CA PHE A 193 -13.75 4.82 -16.00
C PHE A 193 -12.44 4.23 -15.45
N HIS A 194 -12.42 4.00 -14.12
CA HIS A 194 -11.28 3.46 -13.41
C HIS A 194 -11.46 1.95 -13.12
N PRO A 195 -10.89 1.04 -13.91
CA PRO A 195 -10.98 -0.40 -13.67
C PRO A 195 -10.13 -0.86 -12.48
N GLU A 196 -9.13 -0.08 -12.09
CA GLU A 196 -8.19 -0.41 -11.01
C GLU A 196 -8.82 -0.31 -9.62
N VAL A 197 -9.87 0.50 -9.44
CA VAL A 197 -10.49 0.71 -8.14
C VAL A 197 -11.54 -0.37 -7.81
N MET A 198 -11.71 -0.67 -6.52
CA MET A 198 -12.64 -1.71 -6.04
C MET A 198 -14.12 -1.44 -6.35
N HIS A 199 -14.48 -0.18 -6.64
CA HIS A 199 -15.86 0.22 -6.96
C HIS A 199 -16.28 -0.13 -8.39
N THR A 200 -15.33 -0.47 -9.28
CA THR A 200 -15.62 -0.99 -10.61
C THR A 200 -15.78 -2.51 -10.53
N VAL A 201 -17.01 -2.97 -10.74
CA VAL A 201 -17.32 -4.40 -10.74
C VAL A 201 -16.59 -5.08 -11.90
N GLY A 202 -15.85 -6.16 -11.60
CA GLY A 202 -15.04 -6.86 -12.62
C GLY A 202 -13.85 -6.08 -13.16
N GLY A 203 -13.47 -4.93 -12.56
CA GLY A 203 -12.37 -4.10 -13.02
C GLY A 203 -11.02 -4.83 -13.07
N ALA A 204 -10.73 -5.67 -12.07
CA ALA A 204 -9.55 -6.53 -12.08
C ALA A 204 -9.54 -7.48 -13.29
N LYS A 205 -10.70 -8.01 -13.70
CA LYS A 205 -10.84 -8.89 -14.87
C LYS A 205 -10.57 -8.15 -16.19
N ILE A 206 -10.99 -6.89 -16.28
CA ILE A 206 -10.70 -6.02 -17.45
C ILE A 206 -9.18 -5.86 -17.60
N ILE A 207 -8.47 -5.54 -16.52
CA ILE A 207 -7.00 -5.42 -16.54
C ILE A 207 -6.35 -6.77 -16.86
N GLN A 208 -6.80 -7.88 -16.27
CA GLN A 208 -6.32 -9.23 -16.61
C GLN A 208 -6.51 -9.58 -18.09
N ASN A 209 -7.66 -9.25 -18.67
CA ASN A 209 -7.91 -9.48 -20.09
C ASN A 209 -6.94 -8.67 -20.97
N PHE A 210 -6.70 -7.40 -20.63
CA PHE A 210 -5.68 -6.61 -21.34
C PHE A 210 -4.31 -7.27 -21.25
N ILE A 211 -3.88 -7.70 -20.07
CA ILE A 211 -2.57 -8.29 -19.82
C ILE A 211 -2.41 -9.63 -20.54
N HIS A 212 -3.35 -10.56 -20.34
CA HIS A 212 -3.16 -11.93 -20.80
C HIS A 212 -3.68 -12.18 -22.22
N LYS A 213 -4.84 -11.62 -22.58
CA LYS A 213 -5.46 -11.88 -23.89
C LYS A 213 -4.97 -10.92 -24.96
N ILE A 214 -4.82 -9.64 -24.63
CA ILE A 214 -4.46 -8.60 -25.60
C ILE A 214 -2.93 -8.48 -25.71
N ALA A 215 -2.24 -8.30 -24.58
CA ALA A 215 -0.79 -8.19 -24.53
C ALA A 215 -0.07 -9.56 -24.60
N GLY A 216 -0.77 -10.64 -24.30
CA GLY A 216 -0.24 -12.01 -24.40
C GLY A 216 0.80 -12.36 -23.34
N CYS A 217 0.79 -11.67 -22.19
CA CYS A 217 1.67 -11.99 -21.08
C CYS A 217 1.24 -13.31 -20.41
N LYS A 218 2.23 -14.12 -20.04
CA LYS A 218 2.01 -15.46 -19.48
C LYS A 218 1.88 -15.48 -17.95
N GLY A 219 2.40 -14.44 -17.27
CA GLY A 219 2.39 -14.37 -15.81
C GLY A 219 3.59 -15.10 -15.18
N ASP A 220 4.78 -14.59 -15.39
CA ASP A 220 6.04 -15.14 -14.86
C ASP A 220 6.55 -14.39 -13.60
N TRP A 221 5.81 -13.37 -13.17
CA TRP A 221 6.09 -12.65 -11.94
C TRP A 221 5.56 -13.43 -10.74
N THR A 222 6.44 -14.21 -10.11
CA THR A 222 6.16 -14.98 -8.89
C THR A 222 7.22 -14.68 -7.83
N MET A 223 6.88 -14.84 -6.55
CA MET A 223 7.85 -14.58 -5.49
C MET A 223 9.02 -15.56 -5.50
N ALA A 224 8.84 -16.77 -5.98
CA ALA A 224 9.94 -17.72 -6.20
C ALA A 224 10.93 -17.23 -7.28
N ALA A 225 10.41 -16.77 -8.43
CA ALA A 225 11.26 -16.22 -9.50
C ALA A 225 11.94 -14.91 -9.07
N PHE A 226 11.23 -14.05 -8.35
CA PHE A 226 11.78 -12.84 -7.75
C PHE A 226 12.93 -13.16 -6.79
N ARG A 227 12.72 -14.09 -5.85
CA ARG A 227 13.73 -14.54 -4.87
C ARG A 227 15.02 -14.97 -5.56
N GLU A 228 14.93 -15.85 -6.57
CA GLU A 228 16.09 -16.33 -7.31
C GLU A 228 16.83 -15.19 -8.02
N SER A 229 16.11 -14.32 -8.71
CA SER A 229 16.67 -13.17 -9.41
C SER A 229 17.34 -12.19 -8.45
N GLU A 230 16.68 -11.89 -7.33
CA GLU A 230 17.16 -10.91 -6.37
C GLU A 230 18.39 -11.41 -5.59
N ILE A 231 18.45 -12.69 -5.24
CA ILE A 231 19.64 -13.33 -4.68
C ILE A 231 20.83 -13.17 -5.62
N ALA A 232 20.62 -13.36 -6.94
CA ALA A 232 21.70 -13.19 -7.92
C ALA A 232 22.16 -11.72 -8.01
N LYS A 233 21.24 -10.77 -7.99
CA LYS A 233 21.54 -9.32 -7.98
C LYS A 233 22.31 -8.92 -6.72
N ILE A 234 21.86 -9.36 -5.54
CA ILE A 234 22.52 -9.08 -4.26
C ILE A 234 23.95 -9.62 -4.27
N ARG A 235 24.17 -10.86 -4.70
CA ARG A 235 25.51 -11.46 -4.80
C ARG A 235 26.42 -10.67 -5.73
N ALA A 236 25.91 -10.24 -6.87
CA ALA A 236 26.68 -9.44 -7.82
C ALA A 236 27.02 -8.04 -7.28
N GLN A 237 26.11 -7.41 -6.54
CA GLN A 237 26.29 -6.09 -5.95
C GLN A 237 27.26 -6.12 -4.76
N VAL A 238 27.10 -7.08 -3.88
CA VAL A 238 27.85 -7.16 -2.61
C VAL A 238 29.25 -7.74 -2.80
N GLY A 239 29.38 -8.75 -3.65
CA GLY A 239 30.66 -9.45 -3.85
C GLY A 239 31.15 -10.11 -2.55
N ASP A 240 32.37 -9.78 -2.14
CA ASP A 240 33.03 -10.27 -0.90
C ASP A 240 32.91 -9.30 0.29
N LYS A 241 32.16 -8.21 0.12
CA LYS A 241 32.02 -7.14 1.10
C LYS A 241 31.00 -7.48 2.20
N ARG A 242 31.00 -6.65 3.26
CA ARG A 242 30.09 -6.80 4.41
C ARG A 242 28.88 -5.91 4.32
N VAL A 243 27.74 -6.45 4.76
CA VAL A 243 26.44 -5.77 4.84
C VAL A 243 25.99 -5.72 6.30
N ILE A 244 25.49 -4.57 6.73
CA ILE A 244 24.76 -4.43 8.00
C ILE A 244 23.29 -4.15 7.72
N CYS A 245 22.42 -4.71 8.57
CA CYS A 245 20.97 -4.57 8.46
C CYS A 245 20.38 -4.20 9.82
N GLY A 246 19.62 -3.09 9.89
CA GLY A 246 18.84 -2.76 11.05
C GLY A 246 17.55 -3.59 11.10
N LEU A 247 17.40 -4.43 12.13
CA LEU A 247 16.16 -5.14 12.38
C LEU A 247 15.24 -4.31 13.28
N SER A 248 14.07 -3.95 12.77
CA SER A 248 13.03 -3.26 13.55
C SER A 248 12.02 -4.21 14.21
N GLY A 249 12.09 -5.52 13.91
CA GLY A 249 11.04 -6.49 14.25
C GLY A 249 9.81 -6.43 13.34
N GLY A 250 9.76 -5.50 12.40
CA GLY A 250 8.72 -5.41 11.37
C GLY A 250 8.93 -6.41 10.24
N VAL A 251 7.85 -6.66 9.47
CA VAL A 251 7.85 -7.63 8.36
C VAL A 251 8.94 -7.32 7.33
N ASP A 252 9.05 -6.05 6.91
CA ASP A 252 9.94 -5.66 5.81
C ASP A 252 11.42 -5.89 6.15
N SER A 253 11.86 -5.41 7.32
CA SER A 253 13.24 -5.64 7.78
C SER A 253 13.52 -7.12 8.00
N SER A 254 12.52 -7.90 8.41
CA SER A 254 12.63 -9.34 8.61
C SER A 254 12.81 -10.09 7.30
N VAL A 255 11.98 -9.78 6.29
CA VAL A 255 12.07 -10.40 4.96
C VAL A 255 13.37 -10.00 4.26
N ALA A 256 13.77 -8.72 4.36
CA ALA A 256 15.04 -8.25 3.82
C ALA A 256 16.24 -8.99 4.44
N ALA A 257 16.26 -9.16 5.77
CA ALA A 257 17.34 -9.86 6.45
C ALA A 257 17.44 -11.34 6.08
N VAL A 258 16.33 -12.06 5.98
CA VAL A 258 16.32 -13.47 5.59
C VAL A 258 16.77 -13.64 4.14
N LEU A 259 16.27 -12.80 3.22
CA LEU A 259 16.66 -12.82 1.81
C LEU A 259 18.15 -12.52 1.63
N LEU A 260 18.66 -11.51 2.34
CA LEU A 260 20.08 -11.17 2.34
C LEU A 260 20.93 -12.31 2.89
N HIS A 261 20.52 -12.91 4.01
CA HIS A 261 21.27 -14.03 4.59
C HIS A 261 21.33 -15.24 3.65
N GLU A 262 20.25 -15.52 2.94
CA GLU A 262 20.24 -16.56 1.90
C GLU A 262 21.18 -16.23 0.73
N ALA A 263 21.28 -14.95 0.39
CA ALA A 263 22.17 -14.50 -0.69
C ALA A 263 23.65 -14.53 -0.31
N ILE A 264 24.03 -14.01 0.86
CA ILE A 264 25.42 -13.69 1.22
C ILE A 264 25.87 -14.30 2.57
N GLY A 265 25.03 -15.05 3.27
CA GLY A 265 25.38 -15.77 4.49
C GLY A 265 25.97 -14.86 5.58
N ASP A 266 27.12 -15.25 6.12
CA ASP A 266 27.79 -14.57 7.25
C ASP A 266 28.38 -13.19 6.90
N GLN A 267 28.34 -12.74 5.64
CA GLN A 267 28.69 -11.36 5.27
C GLN A 267 27.62 -10.37 5.79
N LEU A 268 26.41 -10.85 6.11
CA LEU A 268 25.35 -10.07 6.74
C LEU A 268 25.52 -10.06 8.26
N ASN A 269 25.47 -8.86 8.86
CA ASN A 269 25.30 -8.67 10.29
C ASN A 269 24.06 -7.86 10.58
N CYS A 270 23.15 -8.41 11.35
CA CYS A 270 21.93 -7.72 11.77
C CYS A 270 22.13 -7.04 13.12
N ILE A 271 21.59 -5.85 13.29
CA ILE A 271 21.59 -5.10 14.56
C ILE A 271 20.13 -4.87 14.97
N PHE A 272 19.76 -5.38 16.12
CA PHE A 272 18.44 -5.21 16.71
C PHE A 272 18.55 -4.39 18.00
N VAL A 273 17.86 -3.25 18.05
CA VAL A 273 17.90 -2.31 19.20
C VAL A 273 16.62 -2.45 20.00
N ASP A 274 16.75 -2.94 21.25
CA ASP A 274 15.67 -2.88 22.23
C ASP A 274 15.72 -1.54 22.97
N HIS A 275 14.85 -0.64 22.55
CA HIS A 275 14.73 0.73 23.08
C HIS A 275 13.75 0.85 24.26
N GLY A 276 13.26 -0.26 24.80
CA GLY A 276 12.35 -0.26 25.96
C GLY A 276 10.87 0.06 25.65
N LEU A 277 10.56 0.38 24.40
CA LEU A 277 9.20 0.76 23.95
C LEU A 277 8.59 -0.25 22.97
N LEU A 278 9.13 -1.47 22.96
CA LEU A 278 8.62 -2.61 22.21
C LEU A 278 7.39 -3.23 22.87
N ARG A 279 6.63 -4.02 22.11
CA ARG A 279 5.53 -4.86 22.63
C ARG A 279 6.04 -5.93 23.59
N MET A 280 5.11 -6.57 24.30
CA MET A 280 5.42 -7.69 25.19
C MET A 280 6.14 -8.81 24.42
N ASP A 281 7.26 -9.27 24.96
CA ASP A 281 8.11 -10.35 24.45
C ASP A 281 8.65 -10.17 23.02
N GLU A 282 8.45 -9.00 22.40
CA GLU A 282 8.86 -8.77 21.01
C GLU A 282 10.36 -8.93 20.82
N ALA A 283 11.19 -8.36 21.71
CA ALA A 283 12.64 -8.51 21.62
C ALA A 283 13.06 -9.98 21.70
N THR A 284 12.50 -10.74 22.63
CA THR A 284 12.79 -12.18 22.80
C THR A 284 12.39 -12.98 21.57
N GLN A 285 11.21 -12.68 21.00
CA GLN A 285 10.73 -13.35 19.78
C GLN A 285 11.61 -13.07 18.57
N VAL A 286 12.04 -11.81 18.38
CA VAL A 286 12.96 -11.43 17.29
C VAL A 286 14.29 -12.13 17.44
N VAL A 287 14.92 -12.07 18.61
CA VAL A 287 16.21 -12.73 18.85
C VAL A 287 16.10 -14.23 18.60
N LYS A 288 15.07 -14.88 19.13
CA LYS A 288 14.86 -16.32 18.94
C LYS A 288 14.68 -16.70 17.46
N LEU A 289 13.91 -15.91 16.71
CA LEU A 289 13.68 -16.19 15.30
C LEU A 289 14.95 -16.07 14.49
N PHE A 290 15.65 -14.94 14.60
CA PHE A 290 16.78 -14.67 13.73
C PHE A 290 18.04 -15.42 14.15
N LYS A 291 18.34 -15.48 15.44
CA LYS A 291 19.55 -16.13 15.94
C LYS A 291 19.41 -17.65 16.01
N ASP A 292 18.30 -18.15 16.56
CA ASP A 292 18.19 -19.58 16.86
C ASP A 292 17.57 -20.37 15.70
N HIS A 293 16.64 -19.76 14.92
CA HIS A 293 15.97 -20.48 13.83
C HIS A 293 16.67 -20.26 12.48
N TYR A 294 16.97 -19.00 12.11
CA TYR A 294 17.64 -18.71 10.84
C TYR A 294 19.18 -18.71 10.94
N ASN A 295 19.75 -18.76 12.13
CA ASN A 295 21.18 -18.67 12.37
C ASN A 295 21.83 -17.43 11.72
N ILE A 296 21.12 -16.31 11.73
CA ILE A 296 21.61 -15.03 11.20
C ILE A 296 22.48 -14.35 12.27
N PRO A 297 23.68 -13.86 11.92
CA PRO A 297 24.50 -13.07 12.84
C PRO A 297 23.73 -11.85 13.34
N LEU A 298 23.39 -11.82 14.65
CA LEU A 298 22.55 -10.81 15.26
C LEU A 298 23.22 -10.21 16.49
N VAL A 299 23.42 -8.90 16.46
CA VAL A 299 23.78 -8.08 17.62
C VAL A 299 22.49 -7.55 18.24
N HIS A 300 22.19 -7.98 19.47
CA HIS A 300 21.07 -7.47 20.26
C HIS A 300 21.60 -6.40 21.22
N VAL A 301 21.12 -5.17 21.05
CA VAL A 301 21.54 -4.02 21.85
C VAL A 301 20.42 -3.65 22.83
N ASP A 302 20.68 -3.78 24.13
CA ASP A 302 19.78 -3.24 25.16
C ASP A 302 20.12 -1.75 25.35
N ALA A 303 19.25 -0.89 24.83
CA ALA A 303 19.38 0.57 24.87
C ALA A 303 18.25 1.25 25.66
N LYS A 304 17.49 0.48 26.46
CA LYS A 304 16.31 0.96 27.20
C LYS A 304 16.58 2.21 28.00
N ASP A 305 17.61 2.19 28.84
CA ASP A 305 17.96 3.29 29.71
C ASP A 305 18.34 4.55 28.92
N LYS A 306 19.04 4.39 27.81
CA LYS A 306 19.44 5.50 26.93
C LYS A 306 18.22 6.18 26.30
N PHE A 307 17.29 5.41 25.75
CA PHE A 307 16.09 5.96 25.11
C PHE A 307 15.13 6.59 26.13
N LEU A 308 14.85 5.89 27.23
CA LEU A 308 13.94 6.41 28.25
C LEU A 308 14.52 7.65 28.97
N GLY A 309 15.84 7.72 29.15
CA GLY A 309 16.52 8.87 29.71
C GLY A 309 16.38 10.13 28.86
N GLU A 310 16.58 10.01 27.54
CA GLU A 310 16.46 11.13 26.60
C GLU A 310 15.00 11.55 26.34
N LEU A 311 14.04 10.65 26.57
CA LEU A 311 12.61 10.92 26.45
C LEU A 311 11.99 11.48 27.72
N ALA A 312 12.73 11.54 28.83
CA ALA A 312 12.21 12.02 30.10
C ALA A 312 11.72 13.48 30.00
N GLY A 313 10.46 13.72 30.36
CA GLY A 313 9.83 15.03 30.30
C GLY A 313 9.48 15.53 28.88
N VAL A 314 9.65 14.71 27.84
CA VAL A 314 9.29 15.07 26.47
C VAL A 314 7.84 14.65 26.22
N SER A 315 6.97 15.64 25.96
CA SER A 315 5.54 15.42 25.72
C SER A 315 5.10 15.71 24.28
N ASP A 316 5.91 16.41 23.51
CA ASP A 316 5.60 16.76 22.11
C ASP A 316 5.86 15.55 21.18
N PRO A 317 4.88 15.11 20.36
CA PRO A 317 5.00 13.93 19.52
C PRO A 317 6.15 14.00 18.50
N GLU A 318 6.33 15.16 17.87
CA GLU A 318 7.38 15.34 16.88
C GLU A 318 8.78 15.33 17.51
N LYS A 319 8.92 15.89 18.71
CA LYS A 319 10.17 15.79 19.46
C LYS A 319 10.47 14.35 19.87
N LYS A 320 9.47 13.58 20.34
CA LYS A 320 9.64 12.15 20.62
C LYS A 320 10.18 11.41 19.41
N ARG A 321 9.55 11.59 18.25
CA ARG A 321 9.95 10.94 16.98
C ARG A 321 11.39 11.30 16.57
N LYS A 322 11.76 12.59 16.68
CA LYS A 322 13.11 13.08 16.34
C LYS A 322 14.18 12.52 17.28
N ILE A 323 13.91 12.50 18.59
CA ILE A 323 14.83 11.94 19.58
C ILE A 323 15.02 10.44 19.32
N ILE A 324 13.93 9.69 19.18
CA ILE A 324 13.98 8.25 18.94
C ILE A 324 14.74 7.95 17.63
N GLY A 325 14.42 8.64 16.54
CA GLY A 325 15.09 8.46 15.26
C GLY A 325 16.60 8.75 15.35
N LYS A 326 16.99 9.85 16.02
CA LYS A 326 18.40 10.18 16.24
C LYS A 326 19.12 9.10 17.05
N LEU A 327 18.51 8.65 18.14
CA LEU A 327 19.12 7.64 19.02
C LEU A 327 19.30 6.29 18.30
N PHE A 328 18.34 5.91 17.45
CA PHE A 328 18.51 4.72 16.62
C PHE A 328 19.74 4.83 15.72
N ILE A 329 19.91 5.98 15.05
CA ILE A 329 21.07 6.24 14.19
C ILE A 329 22.36 6.15 15.01
N ASP A 330 22.42 6.84 16.15
CA ASP A 330 23.62 6.88 17.00
C ASP A 330 24.00 5.50 17.52
N VAL A 331 23.03 4.70 18.00
CA VAL A 331 23.26 3.32 18.48
C VAL A 331 23.67 2.40 17.33
N PHE A 332 23.01 2.52 16.18
CA PHE A 332 23.32 1.71 15.02
C PHE A 332 24.75 1.97 14.49
N GLU A 333 25.14 3.25 14.40
CA GLU A 333 26.48 3.66 14.01
C GLU A 333 27.55 3.15 14.99
N GLU A 334 27.29 3.24 16.29
CA GLU A 334 28.17 2.72 17.34
C GLU A 334 28.41 1.21 17.20
N GLU A 335 27.35 0.42 17.00
CA GLU A 335 27.46 -1.03 16.86
C GLU A 335 28.09 -1.42 15.52
N ALA A 336 27.76 -0.73 14.43
CA ALA A 336 28.40 -0.96 13.15
C ALA A 336 29.92 -0.74 13.20
N ASN A 337 30.37 0.31 13.91
CA ASN A 337 31.81 0.56 14.12
C ASN A 337 32.48 -0.54 14.97
N LYS A 338 31.81 -1.06 15.99
CA LYS A 338 32.32 -2.20 16.79
C LYS A 338 32.51 -3.47 15.95
N LEU A 339 31.69 -3.67 14.94
CA LEU A 339 31.80 -4.77 13.98
C LEU A 339 32.94 -4.57 12.96
N GLY A 340 33.67 -3.46 13.05
CA GLY A 340 34.75 -3.11 12.13
C GLY A 340 34.30 -2.46 10.84
N GLY A 341 33.12 -1.87 10.85
CA GLY A 341 32.48 -1.21 9.71
C GLY A 341 31.85 -2.19 8.71
N ALA A 342 31.13 -1.63 7.75
CA ALA A 342 30.56 -2.37 6.61
C ALA A 342 30.61 -1.48 5.37
N ASP A 343 30.57 -2.12 4.19
CA ASP A 343 30.56 -1.42 2.91
C ASP A 343 29.12 -1.04 2.51
N PHE A 344 28.16 -1.83 2.98
CA PHE A 344 26.75 -1.69 2.62
C PHE A 344 25.84 -1.64 3.84
N LEU A 345 24.80 -0.79 3.73
CA LEU A 345 23.64 -0.76 4.60
C LEU A 345 22.44 -1.35 3.88
N ALA A 346 21.86 -2.39 4.47
CA ALA A 346 20.61 -2.96 3.97
C ALA A 346 19.40 -2.15 4.46
N GLN A 347 18.49 -1.85 3.56
CA GLN A 347 17.28 -1.09 3.83
C GLN A 347 16.05 -1.78 3.24
N GLY A 348 14.98 -1.87 4.02
CA GLY A 348 13.70 -2.47 3.61
C GLY A 348 12.78 -1.48 2.89
N THR A 349 13.32 -0.67 1.97
CA THR A 349 12.55 0.25 1.12
C THR A 349 11.59 -0.54 0.25
N LEU A 350 10.35 -0.12 0.15
CA LEU A 350 9.32 -0.74 -0.68
C LEU A 350 9.02 0.09 -1.93
N TYR A 351 8.37 -0.52 -2.91
CA TYR A 351 8.03 0.15 -4.16
C TYR A 351 7.16 1.41 -3.98
N PRO A 352 6.14 1.44 -3.11
CA PRO A 352 5.41 2.67 -2.80
C PRO A 352 6.30 3.80 -2.27
N ASP A 353 7.31 3.51 -1.43
CA ASP A 353 8.23 4.52 -0.91
C ASP A 353 9.07 5.16 -2.04
N VAL A 354 9.45 4.33 -3.04
CA VAL A 354 10.18 4.80 -4.23
C VAL A 354 9.33 5.75 -5.06
N ILE A 355 8.09 5.37 -5.35
CA ILE A 355 7.17 6.18 -6.17
C ILE A 355 6.86 7.51 -5.48
N GLU A 356 6.59 7.50 -4.17
CA GLU A 356 6.32 8.70 -3.40
C GLU A 356 7.53 9.65 -3.30
N SER A 357 8.76 9.13 -3.44
CA SER A 357 9.99 9.93 -3.44
C SER A 357 10.26 10.64 -4.77
N VAL A 358 9.64 10.22 -5.86
CA VAL A 358 9.74 10.85 -7.18
C VAL A 358 8.62 11.86 -7.33
N SER A 359 8.92 13.17 -7.36
CA SER A 359 7.89 14.17 -7.56
C SER A 359 7.34 14.10 -8.99
N PHE A 360 6.03 14.20 -9.14
CA PHE A 360 5.32 14.26 -10.41
C PHE A 360 5.82 15.39 -11.33
N THR A 361 6.34 16.48 -10.77
CA THR A 361 6.87 17.65 -11.50
C THR A 361 8.36 17.56 -11.83
N GLY A 362 9.04 16.45 -11.51
CA GLY A 362 10.48 16.26 -11.81
C GLY A 362 11.44 17.09 -10.96
N GLY A 363 10.95 17.78 -9.93
CA GLY A 363 11.78 18.44 -8.91
C GLY A 363 12.07 17.50 -7.73
N PRO A 364 13.08 17.79 -6.87
CA PRO A 364 13.25 17.05 -5.65
C PRO A 364 11.98 17.20 -4.81
N SER A 365 11.29 16.10 -4.55
CA SER A 365 10.10 16.12 -3.71
C SER A 365 10.51 16.66 -2.35
N VAL A 366 9.76 17.63 -1.85
CA VAL A 366 9.85 18.01 -0.43
C VAL A 366 9.52 16.75 0.35
N THR A 367 10.51 16.21 1.01
CA THR A 367 10.47 14.94 1.74
C THR A 367 9.34 14.97 2.77
N ILE A 368 8.16 14.49 2.41
CA ILE A 368 6.99 14.43 3.33
C ILE A 368 7.09 13.22 4.26
N LYS A 369 7.93 12.23 3.93
CA LYS A 369 8.16 11.05 4.79
C LYS A 369 9.64 10.85 5.14
N SER A 370 10.08 11.57 6.17
CA SER A 370 11.36 11.29 6.85
C SER A 370 11.34 10.03 7.73
N HIS A 371 10.28 9.21 7.68
CA HIS A 371 10.01 8.18 8.70
C HIS A 371 10.55 6.78 8.35
N HIS A 372 10.85 6.50 7.09
CA HIS A 372 11.40 5.21 6.67
C HIS A 372 12.89 5.28 6.29
N ASN A 373 13.43 6.48 6.18
CA ASN A 373 14.83 6.65 5.86
C ASN A 373 15.61 6.86 7.16
N VAL A 374 16.60 6.03 7.39
CA VAL A 374 17.66 6.29 8.37
C VAL A 374 18.51 7.43 7.78
N GLY A 375 17.84 8.58 7.60
CA GLY A 375 18.27 9.69 6.76
C GLY A 375 19.70 10.12 7.03
N GLY A 376 20.54 10.04 6.02
CA GLY A 376 21.94 10.45 6.06
C GLY A 376 22.90 9.45 6.70
N LEU A 377 22.43 8.29 7.22
CA LEU A 377 23.34 7.28 7.79
C LEU A 377 24.33 6.72 6.76
N PRO A 378 23.91 6.38 5.52
CA PRO A 378 24.86 5.94 4.50
C PRO A 378 25.93 6.99 4.20
N GLU A 379 25.57 8.25 4.11
CA GLU A 379 26.52 9.34 3.88
C GLU A 379 27.48 9.54 5.04
N ARG A 380 26.97 9.52 6.28
CA ARG A 380 27.79 9.65 7.50
C ARG A 380 28.79 8.51 7.65
N MET A 381 28.40 7.29 7.30
CA MET A 381 29.22 6.08 7.43
C MET A 381 29.92 5.67 6.15
N ASN A 382 29.78 6.42 5.06
CA ASN A 382 30.34 6.14 3.75
C ASN A 382 29.97 4.72 3.24
N MET A 383 28.71 4.31 3.44
CA MET A 383 28.16 3.02 2.99
C MET A 383 27.30 3.18 1.75
N GLN A 384 27.27 2.15 0.92
CA GLN A 384 26.32 2.02 -0.17
C GLN A 384 25.03 1.35 0.31
N LEU A 385 23.91 1.58 -0.38
CA LEU A 385 22.63 0.93 -0.04
C LEU A 385 22.45 -0.39 -0.79
N VAL A 386 21.88 -1.37 -0.08
CA VAL A 386 21.28 -2.58 -0.67
C VAL A 386 19.80 -2.59 -0.28
N GLU A 387 18.92 -2.53 -1.29
CA GLU A 387 17.47 -2.40 -1.10
C GLU A 387 16.74 -3.57 -1.76
N PRO A 388 16.74 -4.75 -1.12
CA PRO A 388 16.28 -5.99 -1.76
C PRO A 388 14.77 -6.05 -2.00
N LEU A 389 13.98 -5.16 -1.40
CA LEU A 389 12.52 -5.13 -1.50
C LEU A 389 11.99 -3.95 -2.33
N ARG A 390 12.90 -3.19 -2.95
CA ARG A 390 12.59 -1.92 -3.64
C ARG A 390 11.55 -2.04 -4.76
N GLU A 391 11.45 -3.22 -5.37
CA GLU A 391 10.52 -3.50 -6.45
C GLU A 391 9.17 -4.06 -5.96
N LEU A 392 8.97 -4.30 -4.66
CA LEU A 392 7.83 -5.03 -4.12
C LEU A 392 6.80 -4.11 -3.43
N PHE A 393 5.52 -4.44 -3.61
CA PHE A 393 4.45 -3.95 -2.76
C PHE A 393 4.42 -4.70 -1.42
N LYS A 394 3.71 -4.15 -0.43
CA LYS A 394 3.66 -4.71 0.93
C LYS A 394 3.09 -6.13 1.01
N ASP A 395 2.11 -6.45 0.19
CA ASP A 395 1.52 -7.78 0.07
C ASP A 395 2.51 -8.76 -0.58
N GLU A 396 3.23 -8.36 -1.63
CA GLU A 396 4.29 -9.16 -2.25
C GLU A 396 5.43 -9.44 -1.26
N VAL A 397 5.78 -8.47 -0.40
CA VAL A 397 6.77 -8.70 0.67
C VAL A 397 6.31 -9.78 1.65
N ARG A 398 5.02 -9.80 2.01
CA ARG A 398 4.46 -10.86 2.84
C ARG A 398 4.50 -12.22 2.15
N ASP A 399 4.18 -12.27 0.86
CA ASP A 399 4.23 -13.49 0.07
C ASP A 399 5.67 -13.99 -0.09
N LEU A 400 6.63 -13.09 -0.33
CA LEU A 400 8.06 -13.42 -0.31
C LEU A 400 8.50 -13.94 1.07
N GLY A 401 7.99 -13.35 2.15
CA GLY A 401 8.25 -13.84 3.50
C GLY A 401 7.78 -15.29 3.71
N ARG A 402 6.61 -15.67 3.18
CA ARG A 402 6.12 -17.05 3.20
C ARG A 402 7.01 -17.97 2.37
N GLU A 403 7.41 -17.52 1.17
CA GLU A 403 8.34 -18.24 0.29
C GLU A 403 9.70 -18.50 0.96
N LEU A 404 10.17 -17.55 1.78
CA LEU A 404 11.40 -17.67 2.58
C LEU A 404 11.21 -18.46 3.89
N GLY A 405 10.01 -18.97 4.16
CA GLY A 405 9.69 -19.79 5.34
C GLY A 405 9.52 -19.00 6.63
N LEU A 406 9.31 -17.68 6.58
CA LEU A 406 8.99 -16.91 7.78
C LEU A 406 7.63 -17.36 8.37
N PRO A 407 7.53 -17.51 9.70
CA PRO A 407 6.28 -17.90 10.33
C PRO A 407 5.17 -16.89 10.09
N ASP A 408 3.93 -17.34 9.84
CA ASP A 408 2.76 -16.47 9.65
C ASP A 408 2.55 -15.48 10.80
N ALA A 409 2.89 -15.89 12.03
CA ALA A 409 2.85 -15.02 13.20
C ALA A 409 3.77 -13.78 13.10
N PHE A 410 4.79 -13.82 12.23
CA PHE A 410 5.65 -12.66 11.93
C PHE A 410 5.15 -11.88 10.72
N ILE A 411 4.71 -12.57 9.68
CA ILE A 411 4.25 -11.98 8.42
C ILE A 411 2.92 -11.25 8.59
N GLY A 412 1.99 -11.84 9.36
CA GLY A 412 0.65 -11.30 9.62
C GLY A 412 0.58 -10.27 10.75
N ARG A 413 1.71 -9.81 11.29
CA ARG A 413 1.68 -8.81 12.37
C ARG A 413 0.99 -7.52 11.95
N HIS A 414 0.14 -7.01 12.84
CA HIS A 414 -0.39 -5.65 12.72
C HIS A 414 0.76 -4.64 12.66
N PRO A 415 0.62 -3.56 11.89
CA PRO A 415 1.62 -2.50 11.84
C PRO A 415 2.01 -2.02 13.24
N PHE A 416 3.32 -1.84 13.45
CA PHE A 416 3.84 -1.28 14.68
C PHE A 416 4.88 -0.22 14.30
N PRO A 417 4.65 1.04 14.68
CA PRO A 417 5.47 2.14 14.24
C PRO A 417 6.87 2.10 14.83
N GLY A 418 7.87 2.68 14.15
CA GLY A 418 9.24 2.74 14.62
C GLY A 418 9.42 3.31 16.03
N PRO A 419 8.71 4.40 16.44
CA PRO A 419 8.76 4.90 17.80
C PRO A 419 8.15 3.97 18.87
N GLY A 420 7.53 2.87 18.44
CA GLY A 420 6.95 1.89 19.35
C GLY A 420 5.83 2.43 20.22
N LEU A 421 5.81 2.05 21.49
CA LEU A 421 4.81 2.51 22.47
C LEU A 421 4.89 4.01 22.78
N ALA A 422 5.97 4.71 22.39
CA ALA A 422 6.14 6.13 22.66
C ALA A 422 4.99 7.00 22.16
N ILE A 423 4.47 6.69 20.96
CA ILE A 423 3.37 7.44 20.34
C ILE A 423 1.98 6.94 20.75
N ARG A 424 1.94 6.00 21.69
CA ARG A 424 0.73 5.49 22.35
C ARG A 424 0.67 5.86 23.82
N ILE A 425 1.58 6.75 24.26
CA ILE A 425 1.61 7.38 25.57
C ILE A 425 1.59 8.90 25.37
N PRO A 426 0.42 9.52 25.13
CA PRO A 426 0.31 10.96 25.03
C PRO A 426 0.86 11.63 26.30
N GLY A 427 1.72 12.64 26.11
CA GLY A 427 2.45 13.27 27.21
C GLY A 427 3.83 12.66 27.46
N ASP A 428 4.37 12.81 28.67
CA ASP A 428 5.69 12.30 29.07
C ASP A 428 5.73 10.77 29.19
N ILE A 429 6.85 10.19 28.83
CA ILE A 429 7.09 8.73 28.84
C ILE A 429 7.86 8.35 30.09
N THR A 430 7.41 7.33 30.81
CA THR A 430 8.14 6.69 31.91
C THR A 430 8.13 5.18 31.72
N GLN A 431 9.09 4.49 32.36
CA GLN A 431 9.13 3.03 32.39
C GLN A 431 7.81 2.44 32.91
N GLU A 432 7.25 3.01 33.99
CA GLU A 432 5.97 2.57 34.57
C GLU A 432 4.84 2.64 33.56
N LYS A 433 4.70 3.77 32.84
CA LYS A 433 3.67 3.95 31.82
C LYS A 433 3.84 2.99 30.65
N ALA A 434 5.08 2.78 30.20
CA ALA A 434 5.39 1.83 29.13
C ALA A 434 5.03 0.39 29.55
N ASP A 435 5.29 0.00 30.79
CA ASP A 435 4.97 -1.33 31.32
C ASP A 435 3.47 -1.55 31.48
N ILE A 436 2.72 -0.54 31.95
CA ILE A 436 1.26 -0.57 32.01
C ILE A 436 0.68 -0.76 30.62
N LEU A 437 1.09 0.10 29.66
CA LEU A 437 0.59 0.04 28.30
C LEU A 437 0.93 -1.28 27.61
N ARG A 438 2.16 -1.76 27.76
CA ARG A 438 2.62 -3.04 27.18
C ARG A 438 1.77 -4.22 27.62
N LYS A 439 1.42 -4.29 28.92
CA LYS A 439 0.55 -5.33 29.48
C LYS A 439 -0.87 -5.20 28.94
N ALA A 440 -1.41 -3.99 28.90
CA ALA A 440 -2.76 -3.74 28.39
C ALA A 440 -2.88 -4.06 26.90
N ASP A 441 -1.91 -3.64 26.09
CA ASP A 441 -1.84 -3.96 24.65
C ASP A 441 -1.78 -5.48 24.42
N PHE A 442 -1.00 -6.19 25.23
CA PHE A 442 -0.91 -7.65 25.18
C PHE A 442 -2.26 -8.31 25.45
N VAL A 443 -2.96 -7.92 26.52
CA VAL A 443 -4.29 -8.47 26.86
C VAL A 443 -5.30 -8.21 25.75
N TYR A 444 -5.28 -7.00 25.17
CA TYR A 444 -6.18 -6.64 24.09
C TYR A 444 -5.95 -7.49 22.84
N LEU A 445 -4.69 -7.57 22.38
CA LEU A 445 -4.34 -8.38 21.21
C LEU A 445 -4.56 -9.87 21.42
N ASP A 446 -4.39 -10.38 22.64
CA ASP A 446 -4.68 -11.77 23.01
C ASP A 446 -6.17 -12.08 22.88
N GLU A 447 -7.05 -11.18 23.34
CA GLU A 447 -8.51 -11.33 23.16
C GLU A 447 -8.94 -11.27 21.70
N ILE A 448 -8.36 -10.37 20.90
CA ILE A 448 -8.61 -10.29 19.45
C ILE A 448 -8.22 -11.60 18.76
N LYS A 449 -7.06 -12.17 19.10
CA LYS A 449 -6.61 -13.46 18.56
C LYS A 449 -7.51 -14.62 18.98
N LYS A 450 -7.90 -14.69 20.26
CA LYS A 450 -8.82 -15.72 20.78
C LYS A 450 -10.20 -15.66 20.14
N ALA A 451 -10.64 -14.47 19.77
CA ALA A 451 -11.92 -14.27 19.06
C ALA A 451 -11.83 -14.56 17.55
N GLY A 452 -10.63 -14.86 17.00
CA GLY A 452 -10.44 -15.09 15.56
C GLY A 452 -10.53 -13.83 14.70
N LEU A 453 -10.44 -12.62 15.30
CA LEU A 453 -10.66 -11.34 14.64
C LEU A 453 -9.34 -10.67 14.15
N TYR A 454 -8.19 -11.31 14.41
CA TYR A 454 -6.89 -10.67 14.19
C TYR A 454 -6.65 -10.33 12.72
N ASP A 455 -7.04 -11.21 11.81
CA ASP A 455 -6.82 -11.04 10.37
C ASP A 455 -7.85 -10.12 9.70
N GLU A 456 -9.01 -9.92 10.34
CA GLU A 456 -10.04 -8.97 9.87
C GLU A 456 -9.69 -7.52 10.21
N ILE A 457 -8.91 -7.32 11.26
CA ILE A 457 -8.52 -6.01 11.78
C ILE A 457 -7.18 -5.61 11.17
N TRP A 458 -7.13 -4.48 10.48
CA TRP A 458 -5.91 -3.99 9.87
C TRP A 458 -4.86 -3.59 10.91
N GLN A 459 -5.29 -2.90 12.00
CA GLN A 459 -4.44 -2.54 13.13
C GLN A 459 -5.27 -2.39 14.40
N ALA A 460 -4.80 -2.97 15.52
CA ALA A 460 -5.35 -2.80 16.84
C ALA A 460 -4.25 -2.53 17.88
N PHE A 461 -4.53 -1.65 18.83
CA PHE A 461 -3.62 -1.28 19.88
C PHE A 461 -4.34 -0.57 21.04
N ALA A 462 -3.64 -0.49 22.17
CA ALA A 462 -4.03 0.29 23.33
C ALA A 462 -3.25 1.61 23.41
N VAL A 463 -3.85 2.64 24.00
CA VAL A 463 -3.26 3.97 24.27
C VAL A 463 -3.43 4.32 25.73
N LEU A 464 -2.36 4.68 26.41
CA LEU A 464 -2.41 5.10 27.82
C LEU A 464 -2.62 6.62 27.91
N LEU A 465 -3.84 7.03 28.25
CA LEU A 465 -4.19 8.43 28.30
C LEU A 465 -3.55 9.14 29.52
N PRO A 466 -3.13 10.41 29.40
CA PRO A 466 -2.55 11.19 30.49
C PRO A 466 -3.62 11.67 31.51
N VAL A 467 -4.72 10.97 31.61
CA VAL A 467 -5.87 11.26 32.45
C VAL A 467 -6.02 10.18 33.49
N ARG A 468 -6.19 10.58 34.74
CA ARG A 468 -6.55 9.68 35.85
C ARG A 468 -8.00 9.84 36.21
N SER A 469 -8.68 8.73 36.48
CA SER A 469 -10.07 8.71 36.91
C SER A 469 -10.24 8.08 38.28
N VAL A 470 -11.32 8.48 38.96
CA VAL A 470 -11.72 7.83 40.20
C VAL A 470 -12.32 6.48 39.91
N GLY A 471 -11.87 5.46 40.59
CA GLY A 471 -12.43 4.12 40.57
C GLY A 471 -12.70 3.60 41.98
N VAL A 472 -13.41 2.51 42.12
CA VAL A 472 -13.60 1.74 43.35
C VAL A 472 -13.18 0.30 43.04
N MET A 473 -12.13 -0.15 43.71
CA MET A 473 -11.63 -1.52 43.57
C MET A 473 -11.59 -2.17 44.96
N GLY A 474 -12.45 -3.15 45.17
CA GLY A 474 -12.76 -3.61 46.52
C GLY A 474 -13.44 -2.48 47.30
N ASP A 475 -13.08 -2.30 48.57
CA ASP A 475 -13.64 -1.26 49.44
C ASP A 475 -12.82 0.05 49.40
N ALA A 476 -11.81 0.15 48.51
CA ALA A 476 -10.92 1.29 48.41
C ALA A 476 -11.17 2.14 47.17
N ARG A 477 -11.08 3.46 47.32
CA ARG A 477 -11.09 4.40 46.22
C ARG A 477 -9.72 4.36 45.52
N THR A 478 -9.71 4.23 44.21
CA THR A 478 -8.51 4.26 43.36
C THR A 478 -8.48 5.52 42.49
N TYR A 479 -7.28 5.92 42.07
CA TYR A 479 -7.07 7.07 41.19
C TYR A 479 -6.03 6.68 40.13
N ASP A 480 -6.49 5.97 39.09
CA ASP A 480 -5.65 5.31 38.10
C ASP A 480 -5.88 5.84 36.68
N TYR A 481 -5.06 5.40 35.74
CA TYR A 481 -5.11 5.83 34.34
C TYR A 481 -6.36 5.35 33.61
N VAL A 482 -6.73 6.13 32.61
CA VAL A 482 -7.70 5.75 31.58
C VAL A 482 -6.95 5.16 30.39
N LEU A 483 -7.40 4.03 29.87
CA LEU A 483 -6.87 3.38 28.70
C LEU A 483 -7.87 3.50 27.54
N ALA A 484 -7.43 3.94 26.37
CA ALA A 484 -8.19 3.88 25.15
C ALA A 484 -7.79 2.66 24.33
N LEU A 485 -8.78 1.96 23.77
CA LEU A 485 -8.60 0.90 22.79
C LEU A 485 -8.89 1.46 21.40
N ARG A 486 -8.09 1.10 20.43
CA ARG A 486 -8.28 1.44 19.03
C ARG A 486 -8.17 0.17 18.20
N ALA A 487 -9.10 -0.02 17.26
CA ALA A 487 -9.00 -1.00 16.19
C ALA A 487 -9.62 -0.41 14.93
N VAL A 488 -8.95 -0.62 13.80
CA VAL A 488 -9.40 -0.08 12.52
C VAL A 488 -9.35 -1.14 11.43
N THR A 489 -10.28 -0.99 10.48
CA THR A 489 -10.24 -1.66 9.17
C THR A 489 -9.73 -0.67 8.13
N SER A 490 -8.89 -1.13 7.23
CA SER A 490 -8.36 -0.32 6.12
C SER A 490 -7.87 -1.23 5.02
N THR A 491 -7.84 -0.74 3.80
CA THR A 491 -7.23 -1.44 2.65
C THR A 491 -5.81 -0.96 2.39
N ASP A 492 -5.56 0.33 2.56
CA ASP A 492 -4.33 1.00 2.15
C ASP A 492 -3.69 1.88 3.24
N GLY A 493 -4.37 2.05 4.38
CA GLY A 493 -3.97 2.94 5.47
C GLY A 493 -4.22 4.43 5.18
N MET A 494 -4.71 4.81 4.00
CA MET A 494 -5.06 6.20 3.67
C MET A 494 -6.40 6.58 4.27
N THR A 495 -7.38 5.70 4.17
CA THR A 495 -8.68 5.79 4.84
C THR A 495 -8.84 4.61 5.78
N ALA A 496 -9.54 4.81 6.89
CA ALA A 496 -9.82 3.76 7.84
C ALA A 496 -11.12 4.02 8.61
N ASP A 497 -11.86 2.95 8.88
CA ASP A 497 -12.98 2.98 9.80
C ASP A 497 -12.65 2.20 11.07
N TYR A 498 -13.29 2.56 12.18
CA TYR A 498 -13.15 1.77 13.40
C TYR A 498 -13.78 0.38 13.20
N TYR A 499 -13.20 -0.64 13.84
CA TYR A 499 -13.76 -1.99 13.82
C TYR A 499 -14.96 -2.08 14.77
N PRO A 500 -16.16 -2.51 14.31
CA PRO A 500 -17.37 -2.52 15.13
C PRO A 500 -17.44 -3.79 16.01
N PHE A 501 -16.68 -3.80 17.12
CA PHE A 501 -16.74 -4.92 18.06
C PHE A 501 -18.11 -5.07 18.70
N GLU A 502 -18.50 -6.32 18.94
CA GLU A 502 -19.64 -6.63 19.78
C GLU A 502 -19.43 -6.14 21.23
N HIS A 503 -20.50 -5.65 21.87
CA HIS A 503 -20.40 -5.09 23.23
C HIS A 503 -19.85 -6.09 24.25
N ASP A 504 -20.20 -7.38 24.13
CA ASP A 504 -19.71 -8.43 25.02
C ASP A 504 -18.19 -8.64 24.87
N PHE A 505 -17.65 -8.49 23.66
CA PHE A 505 -16.21 -8.53 23.45
C PHE A 505 -15.51 -7.38 24.18
N LEU A 506 -15.99 -6.14 23.99
CA LEU A 506 -15.42 -4.97 24.68
C LEU A 506 -15.53 -5.10 26.21
N GLY A 507 -16.64 -5.67 26.71
CA GLY A 507 -16.84 -5.95 28.12
C GLY A 507 -15.81 -6.95 28.68
N ARG A 508 -15.53 -8.03 27.96
CA ARG A 508 -14.50 -9.01 28.36
C ARG A 508 -13.12 -8.41 28.36
N VAL A 509 -12.73 -7.69 27.29
CA VAL A 509 -11.43 -7.01 27.18
C VAL A 509 -11.25 -6.04 28.35
N SER A 510 -12.23 -5.17 28.61
CA SER A 510 -12.21 -4.21 29.71
C SER A 510 -12.03 -4.89 31.07
N THR A 511 -12.80 -5.95 31.31
CA THR A 511 -12.72 -6.71 32.56
C THR A 511 -11.35 -7.35 32.76
N ARG A 512 -10.78 -7.95 31.69
CA ARG A 512 -9.44 -8.55 31.75
C ARG A 512 -8.37 -7.50 32.03
N ILE A 513 -8.39 -6.37 31.31
CA ILE A 513 -7.40 -5.31 31.48
C ILE A 513 -7.42 -4.77 32.91
N ILE A 514 -8.60 -4.46 33.46
CA ILE A 514 -8.73 -3.94 34.83
C ILE A 514 -8.23 -4.93 35.87
N ASN A 515 -8.45 -6.22 35.67
CA ASN A 515 -8.06 -7.26 36.62
C ASN A 515 -6.58 -7.66 36.51
N GLU A 516 -6.00 -7.65 35.29
CA GLU A 516 -4.65 -8.12 35.03
C GLU A 516 -3.60 -6.99 35.03
N VAL A 517 -4.02 -5.73 34.77
CA VAL A 517 -3.11 -4.59 34.63
C VAL A 517 -3.33 -3.56 35.72
N ARG A 518 -2.43 -3.55 36.72
CA ARG A 518 -2.46 -2.55 37.77
C ARG A 518 -2.20 -1.15 37.22
N GLY A 519 -2.89 -0.14 37.74
CA GLY A 519 -2.74 1.27 37.37
C GLY A 519 -3.74 1.73 36.29
N VAL A 520 -4.69 0.86 35.87
CA VAL A 520 -5.80 1.19 34.99
C VAL A 520 -7.12 0.87 35.67
N ASN A 521 -8.04 1.82 35.73
CA ASN A 521 -9.38 1.61 36.29
C ASN A 521 -10.52 1.97 35.33
N ARG A 522 -10.19 2.39 34.11
CA ARG A 522 -11.18 2.73 33.07
C ARG A 522 -10.66 2.43 31.69
N VAL A 523 -11.51 1.78 30.89
CA VAL A 523 -11.25 1.47 29.48
C VAL A 523 -12.30 2.16 28.63
N VAL A 524 -11.89 2.82 27.53
CA VAL A 524 -12.74 3.45 26.53
C VAL A 524 -12.37 2.91 25.14
N TYR A 525 -13.29 3.02 24.18
CA TYR A 525 -13.05 2.59 22.80
C TYR A 525 -13.16 3.79 21.85
N ASP A 526 -12.17 3.98 20.99
CA ASP A 526 -12.12 5.06 20.00
C ASP A 526 -12.85 4.63 18.72
N ILE A 527 -13.96 5.32 18.42
CA ILE A 527 -14.84 5.08 17.27
C ILE A 527 -14.63 6.12 16.15
N THR A 528 -13.48 6.76 16.07
CA THR A 528 -13.20 7.81 15.09
C THR A 528 -12.65 7.23 13.80
N SER A 529 -13.25 7.57 12.65
CA SER A 529 -12.76 7.20 11.32
C SER A 529 -11.55 8.08 10.90
N LYS A 530 -10.80 7.62 9.92
CA LYS A 530 -9.77 8.40 9.23
C LYS A 530 -10.20 8.71 7.80
N PRO A 531 -10.37 9.97 7.37
CA PRO A 531 -10.39 11.17 8.20
C PRO A 531 -11.63 11.23 9.10
N PRO A 532 -11.76 12.15 10.12
CA PRO A 532 -10.81 13.24 10.42
C PRO A 532 -9.66 12.83 11.35
N GLY A 533 -9.76 11.70 12.08
CA GLY A 533 -8.67 11.21 12.92
C GLY A 533 -7.53 10.60 12.10
N THR A 534 -6.43 10.31 12.78
CA THR A 534 -5.35 9.43 12.27
C THR A 534 -5.55 8.02 12.82
N ILE A 535 -4.82 7.03 12.30
CA ILE A 535 -4.85 5.67 12.88
C ILE A 535 -4.16 5.69 14.24
N GLU A 536 -2.89 6.11 14.29
CA GLU A 536 -2.16 6.33 15.55
C GLU A 536 -2.61 7.64 16.22
N TRP A 537 -2.43 7.75 17.53
CA TRP A 537 -2.85 8.92 18.31
C TRP A 537 -1.82 10.05 18.32
N GLU A 538 -0.52 9.74 18.17
CA GLU A 538 0.58 10.69 18.05
C GLU A 538 1.47 10.46 16.83
#